data_015727683bcf77ceadbb4dbcdbabbc33
#
_entry.id   015727683bcf77ceadbb4dbcdbabbc33
#
_cell.length_a   1.000
_cell.length_b   1.000
_cell.length_c   1.000
_cell.angle_alpha   90.00
_cell.angle_beta   90.00
_cell.angle_gamma   90.00
#
_symmetry.space_group_name_H-M   'P 1'
#
loop_
_entity.id
_entity.type
_entity.pdbx_description
1 polymer ?
#
loop_
_entity_poly.entity_id
_entity_poly.type
_entity_poly.pdbx_seq_one_letter_code
_entity_poly.pdbx_strand_id
1 'polypeptide(L)' 'MTPLQETIQATCGRIMEYVQEKKEISSWQLKLALHLSSSILYICLGILQEQGKIRLEADDINYKISLPGLNVQPNTNSF' A
#
# COMPACT_ATOMS: atom_id res chain seq x y z
N MET A 1 -8.53 -20.68 8.38
CA MET A 1 -7.59 -19.73 7.76
C MET A 1 -6.21 -20.33 7.77
N THR A 2 -5.48 -20.22 6.67
CA THR A 2 -4.15 -20.78 6.59
C THR A 2 -3.14 -19.84 7.23
N PRO A 3 -1.98 -20.36 7.63
CA PRO A 3 -0.92 -19.48 8.15
C PRO A 3 -0.54 -18.37 7.16
N LEU A 4 -0.56 -18.67 5.86
CA LEU A 4 -0.24 -17.63 4.87
C LEU A 4 -1.29 -16.54 4.90
N GLN A 5 -2.56 -16.88 4.98
CA GLN A 5 -3.62 -15.89 5.03
C GLN A 5 -3.50 -15.02 6.28
N GLU A 6 -3.15 -15.63 7.41
CA GLU A 6 -2.94 -14.86 8.63
C GLU A 6 -1.78 -13.88 8.48
N THR A 7 -0.69 -14.35 7.85
CA THR A 7 0.46 -13.50 7.62
C THR A 7 0.09 -12.33 6.73
N ILE A 8 -0.67 -12.60 5.66
CA ILE A 8 -1.07 -11.55 4.74
C ILE A 8 -1.96 -10.52 5.44
N GLN A 9 -2.93 -10.98 6.22
CA GLN A 9 -3.82 -10.06 6.91
C GLN A 9 -3.08 -9.20 7.92
N ALA A 10 -2.18 -9.81 8.69
CA ALA A 10 -1.40 -9.06 9.66
C ALA A 10 -0.49 -8.05 8.95
N THR A 11 0.10 -8.45 7.85
CA THR A 11 0.99 -7.58 7.10
C THR A 11 0.21 -6.41 6.49
N CYS A 12 -0.98 -6.67 5.96
CA CYS A 12 -1.80 -5.60 5.44
C CYS A 12 -2.08 -4.55 6.50
N GLY A 13 -2.36 -4.99 7.73
CA GLY A 13 -2.59 -4.06 8.83
C GLY A 13 -1.37 -3.22 9.13
N ARG A 14 -0.19 -3.85 9.16
CA ARG A 14 1.05 -3.13 9.41
C ARG A 14 1.33 -2.11 8.31
N ILE A 15 1.08 -2.51 7.07
CA ILE A 15 1.29 -1.60 5.94
C ILE A 15 0.36 -0.39 6.06
N MET A 16 -0.90 -0.64 6.40
CA MET A 16 -1.84 0.47 6.53
C MET A 16 -1.44 1.44 7.61
N GLU A 17 -1.00 0.92 8.75
CA GLU A 17 -0.54 1.80 9.82
C GLU A 17 0.63 2.67 9.37
N TYR A 18 1.57 2.05 8.65
CA TYR A 18 2.75 2.77 8.21
C TYR A 18 2.40 3.83 7.17
N VAL A 19 1.53 3.47 6.22
CA VAL A 19 1.12 4.40 5.18
C VAL A 19 0.32 5.56 5.79
N GLN A 20 -0.52 5.28 6.76
CA GLN A 20 -1.28 6.33 7.41
C GLN A 20 -0.37 7.32 8.12
N GLU A 21 0.70 6.82 8.69
CA GLU A 21 1.65 7.69 9.38
C GLU A 21 2.48 8.51 8.40
N LYS A 22 2.96 7.86 7.34
CA LYS A 22 3.86 8.52 6.39
C LYS A 22 3.12 9.30 5.32
N LYS A 23 1.87 8.98 5.07
CA LYS A 23 1.01 9.56 4.04
C LYS A 23 1.39 9.10 2.64
N GLU A 24 2.67 9.02 2.34
CA GLU A 24 3.14 8.61 1.04
C GLU A 24 4.48 7.93 1.21
N ILE A 25 4.67 6.79 0.55
CA ILE A 25 5.90 6.03 0.70
C ILE A 25 6.08 5.17 -0.54
N SER A 26 7.33 4.87 -0.89
CA SER A 26 7.60 3.97 -2.00
C SER A 26 7.50 2.52 -1.53
N SER A 27 7.22 1.62 -2.46
CA SER A 27 7.17 0.20 -2.14
C SER A 27 8.51 -0.29 -1.62
N TRP A 28 9.61 0.26 -2.14
CA TRP A 28 10.94 -0.12 -1.71
C TRP A 28 11.17 0.25 -0.25
N GLN A 29 10.79 1.46 0.12
CA GLN A 29 10.93 1.91 1.51
C GLN A 29 10.08 1.07 2.45
N LEU A 30 8.87 0.75 2.02
CA LEU A 30 7.97 -0.06 2.84
C LEU A 30 8.54 -1.46 3.04
N LYS A 31 9.08 -2.04 1.97
CA LYS A 31 9.68 -3.36 2.06
C LYS A 31 10.81 -3.39 3.09
N LEU A 32 11.67 -2.39 3.05
CA LEU A 32 12.80 -2.34 3.98
C LEU A 32 12.34 -2.06 5.40
N ALA A 33 11.40 -1.13 5.56
CA ALA A 33 10.97 -0.72 6.89
C ALA A 33 10.30 -1.86 7.65
N LEU A 34 9.53 -2.68 6.94
CA LEU A 34 8.77 -3.75 7.57
C LEU A 34 9.39 -5.12 7.36
N HIS A 35 10.55 -5.17 6.70
CA HIS A 35 11.26 -6.43 6.46
C HIS A 35 10.41 -7.45 5.74
N LEU A 36 9.79 -7.02 4.64
CA LEU A 36 8.88 -7.88 3.90
C LEU A 36 9.56 -8.49 2.71
N SER A 37 9.13 -9.71 2.35
CA SER A 37 9.51 -10.26 1.06
C SER A 37 8.74 -9.53 -0.04
N SER A 38 9.29 -9.56 -1.25
CA SER A 38 8.62 -8.90 -2.36
C SER A 38 7.25 -9.51 -2.64
N SER A 39 7.15 -10.84 -2.58
CA SER A 39 5.87 -11.47 -2.91
C SER A 39 4.80 -11.11 -1.91
N ILE A 40 5.10 -11.13 -0.62
CA ILE A 40 4.11 -10.75 0.39
C ILE A 40 3.74 -9.29 0.25
N LEU A 41 4.73 -8.44 0.02
CA LEU A 41 4.47 -7.02 -0.14
C LEU A 41 3.51 -6.76 -1.29
N TYR A 42 3.76 -7.33 -2.47
CA TYR A 42 2.93 -7.03 -3.61
C TYR A 42 1.54 -7.66 -3.51
N ILE A 43 1.44 -8.82 -2.86
CA ILE A 43 0.11 -9.39 -2.58
C ILE A 43 -0.69 -8.43 -1.71
N CYS A 44 -0.08 -7.93 -0.65
CA CYS A 44 -0.76 -7.02 0.26
C CYS A 44 -1.14 -5.71 -0.42
N LEU A 45 -0.23 -5.16 -1.23
CA LEU A 45 -0.53 -3.92 -1.94
C LEU A 45 -1.70 -4.12 -2.89
N GLY A 46 -1.75 -5.25 -3.58
CA GLY A 46 -2.87 -5.53 -4.48
C GLY A 46 -4.19 -5.63 -3.73
N ILE A 47 -4.19 -6.30 -2.58
CA ILE A 47 -5.39 -6.44 -1.78
C ILE A 47 -5.85 -5.07 -1.28
N LEU A 48 -4.94 -4.27 -0.77
CA LEU A 48 -5.31 -2.97 -0.21
C LEU A 48 -5.80 -2.02 -1.29
N GLN A 49 -5.20 -2.08 -2.48
CA GLN A 49 -5.68 -1.27 -3.58
C GLN A 49 -7.07 -1.72 -4.01
N GLU A 50 -7.29 -3.02 -4.09
CA GLU A 50 -8.59 -3.54 -4.48
C GLU A 50 -9.68 -3.12 -3.50
N GLN A 51 -9.31 -3.03 -2.22
CA GLN A 51 -10.25 -2.59 -1.19
C GLN A 51 -10.40 -1.08 -1.13
N GLY A 52 -9.68 -0.36 -1.96
CA GLY A 52 -9.77 1.08 -1.97
C GLY A 52 -9.07 1.78 -0.82
N LYS A 53 -8.17 1.08 -0.13
CA LYS A 53 -7.52 1.63 1.05
C LYS A 53 -6.23 2.37 0.72
N ILE A 54 -5.62 2.09 -0.43
CA ILE A 54 -4.42 2.79 -0.87
C ILE A 54 -4.52 3.05 -2.35
N ARG A 55 -3.68 3.95 -2.82
CA ARG A 55 -3.48 4.19 -4.24
C ARG A 55 -2.06 3.78 -4.60
N LEU A 56 -1.93 3.14 -5.75
CA LEU A 56 -0.63 2.75 -6.27
C LEU A 56 -0.37 3.48 -7.57
N GLU A 57 0.80 4.07 -7.68
CA GLU A 57 1.25 4.68 -8.92
C GLU A 57 2.61 4.11 -9.28
N ALA A 58 2.78 3.77 -10.54
CA ALA A 58 4.08 3.31 -10.99
C ALA A 58 5.08 4.46 -10.92
N ASP A 59 6.27 4.17 -10.40
CA ASP A 59 7.30 5.17 -10.22
C ASP A 59 8.62 4.51 -10.55
N ASP A 60 8.98 4.53 -11.82
CA ASP A 60 10.16 3.86 -12.30
C ASP A 60 9.99 2.34 -12.06
N ILE A 61 10.88 1.72 -11.31
CA ILE A 61 10.78 0.30 -11.03
C ILE A 61 10.02 0.01 -9.73
N ASN A 62 9.59 1.05 -9.05
CA ASN A 62 8.88 0.91 -7.80
C ASN A 62 7.46 1.41 -7.94
N TYR A 63 6.71 1.33 -6.86
CA TYR A 63 5.39 1.91 -6.77
C TYR A 63 5.37 2.95 -5.68
N LYS A 64 4.64 4.02 -5.93
CA LYS A 64 4.37 5.02 -4.91
C LYS A 64 3.03 4.69 -4.29
N ILE A 65 3.00 4.59 -2.97
CA ILE A 65 1.82 4.21 -2.22
C ILE A 65 1.34 5.41 -1.45
N SER A 66 0.06 5.74 -1.59
CA SER A 66 -0.51 6.88 -0.87
C SER A 66 -1.92 6.53 -0.44
N LEU A 67 -2.46 7.34 0.45
CA LEU A 67 -3.83 7.17 0.90
C LEU A 67 -4.79 7.76 -0.12
N PRO A 68 -5.91 7.08 -0.39
CA PRO A 68 -6.93 7.65 -1.25
C PRO A 68 -7.46 8.92 -0.63
N GLY A 69 -7.71 9.90 -1.43
CA GLY A 69 -8.29 11.15 -0.95
C GLY A 69 -7.32 12.16 -0.43
N LEU A 70 -6.09 11.75 -0.11
CA LEU A 70 -5.11 12.72 0.35
C LEU A 70 -4.81 13.77 -0.72
N ASN A 71 -4.77 13.31 -1.94
CA ASN A 71 -4.47 14.17 -3.06
C ASN A 71 -5.68 14.47 -3.85
N VAL A 72 -6.81 14.45 -3.24
CA VAL A 72 -8.04 14.74 -3.95
C VAL A 72 -7.93 16.10 -4.56
N GLN A 73 -8.07 16.12 -5.84
CA GLN A 73 -8.13 17.33 -6.55
C GLN A 73 -9.56 17.75 -6.61
N PRO A 74 -9.81 18.89 -6.24
CA PRO A 74 -11.17 19.37 -6.35
C PRO A 74 -11.68 19.23 -7.76
N ASN A 75 -11.40 18.57 -8.28
CA ASN A 75 -11.50 18.32 -9.29
C ASN A 75 -11.76 17.61 -9.87
N THR A 76 -11.64 17.32 -9.86
CA THR A 76 -11.71 16.64 -10.22
C THR A 76 -12.31 16.43 -10.70
N ASN A 77 -12.42 16.43 -11.01
CA ASN A 77 -12.74 16.17 -11.56
C ASN A 77 -13.26 16.04 -12.00
N SER A 78 -13.45 16.19 -12.28
CA SER A 78 -13.73 16.04 -12.77
C SER A 78 -14.21 15.70 -13.24
N PHE A 79 -14.44 15.38 -13.55
CA PHE A 79 -14.69 14.84 -14.14
C PHE A 79 -15.33 14.78 -14.21
#